data_5398eb27c198b088460e20f79b92a6ef
#
_entry.id   5398eb27c198b088460e20f79b92a6ef
#
_cell.length_a   1.000
_cell.length_b   1.000
_cell.length_c   1.000
_cell.angle_alpha   90.00
_cell.angle_beta   90.00
_cell.angle_gamma   90.00
#
_symmetry.space_group_name_H-M   'P 1'
#
loop_
_entity.id
_entity.type
_entity.pdbx_description
1 polymer ?
#
loop_
_entity_poly.entity_id
_entity_poly.type
_entity_poly.pdbx_seq_one_letter_code
_entity_poly.pdbx_strand_id
1 'polypeptide(L)'
;MTRTVVHDESRASADGPRGVPPVTVVVNGELRTLAAGTTLADLLRAHDLDPRLVVVERNRTILRDRSAYSTLTLEEGDALELVHFVGGG
;
A
#
# COMPACT_ATOMS: atom_id res chain seq x y z
N MET A 1 0.83 17.71 5.87
CA MET A 1 1.24 17.37 5.71
C MET A 1 1.91 16.81 5.71
N THR A 2 2.01 16.51 5.93
CA THR A 2 2.71 16.00 5.96
C THR A 2 3.32 15.69 5.39
N ARG A 3 3.92 15.72 4.90
CA ARG A 3 4.54 15.35 4.25
C ARG A 3 5.65 15.26 4.28
N THR A 4 6.33 15.57 4.39
CA THR A 4 7.32 15.67 4.39
C THR A 4 8.18 14.93 4.99
N VAL A 5 8.48 15.13 5.89
CA VAL A 5 9.05 14.29 6.57
C VAL A 5 9.03 13.10 6.05
N VAL A 6 8.07 12.93 5.43
CA VAL A 6 7.89 11.84 4.77
C VAL A 6 9.03 11.26 4.08
N HIS A 7 9.85 12.00 3.50
CA HIS A 7 10.85 11.38 2.68
C HIS A 7 11.92 10.64 3.46
N ASP A 8 12.10 10.95 4.71
CA ASP A 8 13.01 10.16 5.49
C ASP A 8 12.42 8.82 5.76
N GLU A 9 11.16 8.78 6.02
CA GLU A 9 10.51 7.54 6.25
C GLU A 9 10.44 6.72 5.01
N SER A 10 10.28 7.38 3.90
CA SER A 10 10.25 6.68 2.64
C SER A 10 11.55 5.97 2.39
N ARG A 11 12.63 6.60 2.73
CA ARG A 11 13.91 5.99 2.52
C ARG A 11 14.05 4.74 3.35
N ALA A 12 13.61 4.80 4.59
CA ALA A 12 13.68 3.64 5.43
C ALA A 12 12.81 2.52 4.91
N SER A 13 11.61 2.85 4.47
CA SER A 13 10.73 1.80 4.02
C SER A 13 11.15 1.25 2.68
N ALA A 14 11.92 2.00 1.91
CA ALA A 14 12.37 1.51 0.63
C ALA A 14 13.59 0.64 0.75
N ASP A 15 14.07 0.44 1.97
CA ASP A 15 15.28 -0.26 2.14
C ASP A 15 15.18 -1.74 1.94
N GLY A 16 14.11 -2.34 2.13
CA GLY A 16 13.82 -3.69 1.80
C GLY A 16 14.97 -4.67 1.76
N PRO A 17 14.79 -5.82 1.13
CA PRO A 17 15.83 -6.83 1.03
C PRO A 17 17.04 -6.32 0.25
N ARG A 18 18.21 -6.72 0.72
CA ARG A 18 19.43 -6.28 0.11
C ARG A 18 19.51 -6.77 -1.33
N GLY A 19 19.88 -5.92 -2.24
CA GLY A 19 20.03 -6.28 -3.63
C GLY A 19 18.74 -6.34 -4.41
N VAL A 20 17.60 -6.08 -3.78
CA VAL A 20 16.32 -6.10 -4.47
C VAL A 20 15.79 -4.67 -4.51
N PRO A 21 15.58 -4.11 -5.69
CA PRO A 21 15.14 -2.72 -5.75
C PRO A 21 13.73 -2.54 -5.20
N PRO A 22 13.44 -1.35 -4.68
CA PRO A 22 12.09 -1.07 -4.24
C PRO A 22 11.16 -1.03 -5.44
N VAL A 23 9.87 -1.08 -5.15
CA VAL A 23 8.86 -1.01 -6.21
C VAL A 23 8.12 0.31 -6.11
N THR A 24 7.68 0.81 -7.23
CA THR A 24 6.88 2.03 -7.28
C THR A 24 5.47 1.64 -7.66
N VAL A 25 4.52 2.07 -6.86
CA VAL A 25 3.11 1.81 -7.09
C VAL A 25 2.37 3.14 -7.07
N VAL A 26 1.13 3.11 -7.52
CA VAL A 26 0.26 4.28 -7.47
C VAL A 26 -0.84 3.97 -6.46
N VAL A 27 -1.03 4.83 -5.47
CA VAL A 27 -2.07 4.63 -4.47
C VAL A 27 -2.96 5.85 -4.50
N ASN A 28 -4.21 5.64 -4.88
CA ASN A 28 -5.18 6.75 -5.00
C ASN A 28 -4.60 7.90 -5.83
N GLY A 29 -3.94 7.55 -6.91
CA GLY A 29 -3.40 8.54 -7.83
C GLY A 29 -2.03 9.09 -7.48
N GLU A 30 -1.43 8.65 -6.38
CA GLU A 30 -0.13 9.17 -5.95
C GLU A 30 0.93 8.10 -6.03
N LEU A 31 2.09 8.48 -6.54
CA LEU A 31 3.21 7.56 -6.61
C LEU A 31 3.77 7.29 -5.21
N ARG A 32 4.04 6.03 -4.94
CA ARG A 32 4.64 5.61 -3.68
C ARG A 32 5.74 4.62 -3.96
N THR A 33 6.86 4.76 -3.27
CA THR A 33 7.96 3.81 -3.39
C THR A 33 7.96 2.93 -2.14
N LEU A 34 7.92 1.64 -2.36
CA LEU A 34 7.78 0.67 -1.28
C LEU A 34 8.93 -0.32 -1.33
N ALA A 35 9.33 -0.84 -0.19
CA ALA A 35 10.32 -1.89 -0.15
C ALA A 35 9.79 -3.11 -0.88
N ALA A 36 10.65 -3.80 -1.60
CA ALA A 36 10.26 -5.04 -2.24
C ALA A 36 9.75 -6.02 -1.17
N GLY A 37 8.67 -6.70 -1.47
CA GLY A 37 8.08 -7.62 -0.51
C GLY A 37 6.96 -7.02 0.32
N THR A 38 6.72 -5.73 0.17
CA THR A 38 5.62 -5.11 0.91
C THR A 38 4.31 -5.71 0.46
N THR A 39 3.48 -6.12 1.41
CA THR A 39 2.18 -6.69 1.09
C THR A 39 1.10 -5.63 1.16
N LEU A 40 -0.06 -5.97 0.63
CA LEU A 40 -1.21 -5.08 0.73
C LEU A 40 -1.54 -4.80 2.19
N ALA A 41 -1.49 -5.81 3.05
CA ALA A 41 -1.75 -5.60 4.46
C ALA A 41 -0.77 -4.61 5.08
N ASP A 42 0.50 -4.70 4.67
CA ASP A 42 1.51 -3.75 5.15
C ASP A 42 1.15 -2.33 4.74
N LEU A 43 0.71 -2.16 3.49
CA LEU A 43 0.35 -0.85 2.99
C LEU A 43 -0.83 -0.28 3.78
N LEU A 44 -1.85 -1.10 4.01
CA LEU A 44 -3.01 -0.64 4.76
C LEU A 44 -2.63 -0.25 6.18
N ARG A 45 -1.76 -1.03 6.80
CA ARG A 45 -1.31 -0.72 8.16
C ARG A 45 -0.54 0.59 8.19
N ALA A 46 0.27 0.83 7.18
CA ALA A 46 1.06 2.05 7.13
C ALA A 46 0.16 3.29 6.98
N HIS A 47 -1.03 3.12 6.44
CA HIS A 47 -1.98 4.21 6.28
C HIS A 47 -3.04 4.21 7.38
N ASP A 48 -2.87 3.36 8.39
CA ASP A 48 -3.84 3.27 9.50
C ASP A 48 -5.23 2.89 9.01
N LEU A 49 -5.30 2.04 8.02
CA LEU A 49 -6.57 1.61 7.48
C LEU A 49 -6.92 0.22 8.00
N ASP A 50 -8.16 0.07 8.45
CA ASP A 50 -8.65 -1.21 8.93
C ASP A 50 -9.09 -2.04 7.73
N PRO A 51 -8.47 -3.17 7.49
CA PRO A 51 -8.81 -3.96 6.30
C PRO A 51 -10.28 -4.38 6.25
N ARG A 52 -10.96 -4.38 7.38
CA ARG A 52 -12.38 -4.74 7.39
C ARG A 52 -13.25 -3.62 6.85
N LEU A 53 -12.72 -2.41 6.81
CA LEU A 53 -13.47 -1.23 6.44
C LEU A 53 -12.98 -0.59 5.15
N VAL A 54 -12.16 -1.30 4.40
CA VAL A 54 -11.60 -0.74 3.19
C VAL A 54 -11.94 -1.64 2.00
N VAL A 55 -12.27 -1.02 0.89
CA VAL A 55 -12.38 -1.72 -0.37
C VAL A 55 -11.14 -1.41 -1.15
N VAL A 56 -10.48 -2.43 -1.66
CA VAL A 56 -9.25 -2.27 -2.40
C VAL A 56 -9.47 -2.72 -3.83
N GLU A 57 -9.06 -1.86 -4.76
CA GLU A 57 -9.04 -2.20 -6.16
C GLU A 57 -7.59 -2.21 -6.59
N ARG A 58 -7.17 -3.27 -7.23
CA ARG A 58 -5.80 -3.39 -7.72
C ARG A 58 -5.87 -3.57 -9.23
N ASN A 59 -5.29 -2.64 -9.96
CA ASN A 59 -5.28 -2.69 -11.42
C ASN A 59 -6.69 -2.90 -11.97
N ARG A 60 -7.64 -2.17 -11.36
CA ARG A 60 -9.05 -2.16 -11.76
C ARG A 60 -9.83 -3.41 -11.41
N THR A 61 -9.26 -4.25 -10.56
CA THR A 61 -9.96 -5.42 -10.07
C THR A 61 -10.18 -5.29 -8.58
N ILE A 62 -11.42 -5.41 -8.15
CA ILE A 62 -11.73 -5.34 -6.73
C ILE A 62 -11.26 -6.63 -6.07
N LEU A 63 -10.50 -6.48 -5.00
CA LEU A 63 -9.98 -7.62 -4.27
C LEU A 63 -10.96 -7.96 -3.16
N ARG A 64 -11.61 -9.09 -3.30
CA ARG A 64 -12.68 -9.43 -2.36
C ARG A 64 -12.24 -10.29 -1.20
N ASP A 65 -11.15 -11.00 -1.35
CA ASP A 65 -10.70 -11.91 -0.30
C ASP A 65 -9.74 -11.20 0.63
N ARG A 66 -10.28 -10.67 1.71
CA ARG A 66 -9.47 -9.92 2.66
C ARG A 66 -8.43 -10.79 3.36
N SER A 67 -8.68 -12.09 3.44
CA SER A 67 -7.72 -12.97 4.08
C SER A 67 -6.43 -13.10 3.27
N ALA A 68 -6.45 -12.72 2.00
CA ALA A 68 -5.26 -12.79 1.17
C ALA A 68 -4.42 -11.52 1.24
N TYR A 69 -4.89 -10.48 1.90
CA TYR A 69 -4.17 -9.20 1.89
C TYR A 69 -2.77 -9.34 2.50
N SER A 70 -2.59 -10.21 3.48
CA SER A 70 -1.30 -10.35 4.13
C SER A 70 -0.29 -11.13 3.30
N THR A 71 -0.74 -11.81 2.25
CA THR A 71 0.16 -12.55 1.39
C THR A 71 0.26 -11.96 -0.02
N LEU A 72 -0.53 -10.91 -0.29
CA LEU A 72 -0.51 -10.30 -1.61
C LEU A 72 0.62 -9.29 -1.68
N THR A 73 1.67 -9.63 -2.37
CA THR A 73 2.83 -8.76 -2.53
C THR A 73 2.56 -7.74 -3.62
N LEU A 74 2.85 -6.49 -3.33
CA LEU A 74 2.67 -5.41 -4.31
C LEU A 74 3.85 -5.41 -5.28
N GLU A 75 3.56 -5.10 -6.53
CA GLU A 75 4.56 -5.19 -7.58
C GLU A 75 4.72 -3.86 -8.29
N GLU A 76 5.85 -3.73 -8.95
CA GLU A 76 6.15 -2.51 -9.69
C GLU A 76 5.00 -2.19 -10.65
N GLY A 77 4.54 -0.97 -10.60
CA GLY A 77 3.49 -0.52 -11.51
C GLY A 77 2.07 -0.80 -11.05
N ASP A 78 1.89 -1.44 -9.91
CA ASP A 78 0.53 -1.66 -9.42
C ASP A 78 -0.18 -0.35 -9.19
N ALA A 79 -1.45 -0.30 -9.55
CA ALA A 79 -2.30 0.85 -9.31
C ALA A 79 -3.40 0.43 -8.33
N LEU A 80 -3.40 1.07 -7.18
CA LEU A 80 -4.30 0.71 -6.09
C LEU A 80 -5.25 1.86 -5.79
N GLU A 81 -6.53 1.52 -5.62
CA GLU A 81 -7.52 2.47 -5.14
C GLU A 81 -8.02 1.95 -3.80
N LEU A 82 -7.88 2.75 -2.79
CA LEU A 82 -8.30 2.38 -1.44
C LEU A 82 -9.47 3.26 -1.03
N VAL A 83 -10.61 2.66 -0.74
CA VAL A 83 -11.78 3.40 -0.30
C VAL A 83 -12.09 2.93 1.11
N HIS A 84 -11.91 3.82 2.07
CA HIS A 84 -12.11 3.49 3.48
C HIS A 84 -13.47 4.02 3.93
N PHE A 85 -14.25 3.14 4.49
CA PHE A 85 -15.56 3.54 4.99
C PHE A 85 -15.39 4.09 6.39
N VAL A 86 -15.72 5.36 6.55
CA VAL A 86 -15.66 5.94 7.83
C VAL A 86 -16.94 5.73 8.48
N GLY A 87 -16.90 5.39 9.62
CA GLY A 87 -17.97 4.99 10.26
C GLY A 87 -19.13 5.68 10.25
N GLY A 88 -19.62 6.09 10.52
CA GLY A 88 -20.66 6.74 10.44
C GLY A 88 -21.73 6.37 10.43
N GLY A 89 -21.52 5.86 10.27
CA GLY A 89 -22.65 5.67 10.12
C GLY A 89 -23.31 6.35 10.67
#